data_9d3b15e2af6d56235fc7ca210873d89b
#
_entry.id   9d3b15e2af6d56235fc7ca210873d89b
#
_cell.length_a   1.000
_cell.length_b   1.000
_cell.length_c   1.000
_cell.angle_alpha   90.00
_cell.angle_beta   90.00
_cell.angle_gamma   90.00
#
_symmetry.space_group_name_H-M   'P 1'
#
loop_
_entity.id
_entity.type
_entity.pdbx_description
1 polymer ?
#
loop_
_entity_poly.entity_id
_entity_poly.type
_entity_poly.pdbx_seq_one_letter_code
_entity_poly.pdbx_strand_id
1 'polypeptide(L)'
;MNILVITAQKPDSTGSGVYVAETVRAFSSAGHDVALVAGIDAADEVSLPEGVAFRPVRFRTPELPFPVCGMSDQMPYEATRYRDMTPEMRERFKHAFDQAIREACEEEFPDVVLCHHLYLACSVAVRCVREVAEARGFARPSVRGICHSTDLRQMGKHSLEREFIVEGVRALDCIFALHEPQKREISEMYGVPEKRVRVVGSGYNDELFNREGRAPHVEGAPAHFLYVGKIWRKKGVESLIRCAQLLRTMPSDITFNLVGGYNDKDEFAQLRTLADASPYRFDFPGKVDQNQLARIYRDSDVFVLPSFFEGLPLVVIEALACGCKAVVTDLPGIRPWISANIPAAPVWFVEPPRMESVDEPVADDLPAFEQRLAKAIDAAAAAPAPSATNFAGIERVTWAGLAEKLIA
;
A
#
# COMPACT_ATOMS: atom_id res chain seq x y z
N MET A 1 -26.04 4.66 -2.57
CA MET A 1 -25.42 4.70 -3.91
C MET A 1 -24.93 3.31 -4.24
N ASN A 2 -24.98 2.95 -5.53
CA ASN A 2 -24.43 1.70 -6.02
C ASN A 2 -22.99 1.93 -6.47
N ILE A 3 -22.04 1.22 -5.88
CA ILE A 3 -20.61 1.43 -6.11
C ILE A 3 -19.99 0.13 -6.62
N LEU A 4 -19.36 0.17 -7.80
CA LEU A 4 -18.60 -0.93 -8.35
C LEU A 4 -17.09 -0.67 -8.15
N VAL A 5 -16.43 -1.54 -7.38
CA VAL A 5 -14.98 -1.49 -7.17
C VAL A 5 -14.31 -2.52 -8.06
N ILE A 6 -13.24 -2.13 -8.76
CA ILE A 6 -12.53 -3.01 -9.71
C ILE A 6 -11.04 -3.04 -9.37
N THR A 7 -10.49 -4.25 -9.27
CA THR A 7 -9.05 -4.49 -9.13
C THR A 7 -8.60 -5.71 -9.93
N ALA A 8 -7.43 -5.66 -10.54
CA ALA A 8 -6.85 -6.82 -11.21
C ALA A 8 -6.07 -7.75 -10.26
N GLN A 9 -5.95 -7.37 -8.99
CA GLN A 9 -5.14 -8.06 -7.99
C GLN A 9 -6.02 -8.70 -6.91
N LYS A 10 -5.40 -9.66 -6.18
CA LYS A 10 -6.03 -10.27 -5.01
C LYS A 10 -6.27 -9.22 -3.92
N PRO A 11 -7.48 -9.07 -3.40
CA PRO A 11 -7.75 -8.28 -2.20
C PRO A 11 -6.93 -8.78 -1.00
N ASP A 12 -6.64 -7.91 -0.04
CA ASP A 12 -5.91 -8.18 1.23
C ASP A 12 -4.48 -8.72 1.12
N SER A 13 -3.98 -9.00 -0.09
CA SER A 13 -2.68 -9.68 -0.25
C SER A 13 -1.47 -8.73 -0.34
N THR A 14 -1.70 -7.45 -0.54
CA THR A 14 -0.67 -6.39 -0.69
C THR A 14 -1.18 -5.09 -0.09
N GLY A 15 -0.34 -4.05 0.03
CA GLY A 15 -0.81 -2.74 0.48
C GLY A 15 -1.95 -2.17 -0.36
N SER A 16 -1.91 -2.33 -1.69
CA SER A 16 -3.03 -1.95 -2.56
C SER A 16 -4.24 -2.88 -2.41
N GLY A 17 -4.02 -4.16 -2.13
CA GLY A 17 -5.10 -5.12 -1.83
C GLY A 17 -5.83 -4.77 -0.53
N VAL A 18 -5.08 -4.42 0.52
CA VAL A 18 -5.65 -3.90 1.78
C VAL A 18 -6.45 -2.62 1.53
N TYR A 19 -5.91 -1.71 0.71
CA TYR A 19 -6.63 -0.48 0.33
C TYR A 19 -7.98 -0.79 -0.34
N VAL A 20 -8.03 -1.77 -1.26
CA VAL A 20 -9.28 -2.25 -1.89
C VAL A 20 -10.26 -2.78 -0.84
N ALA A 21 -9.83 -3.73 -0.01
CA ALA A 21 -10.69 -4.40 0.95
C ALA A 21 -11.23 -3.43 2.00
N GLU A 22 -10.41 -2.54 2.53
CA GLU A 22 -10.82 -1.52 3.49
C GLU A 22 -11.76 -0.48 2.86
N THR A 23 -11.53 -0.09 1.59
CA THR A 23 -12.43 0.81 0.87
C THR A 23 -13.81 0.17 0.66
N VAL A 24 -13.85 -1.11 0.26
CA VAL A 24 -15.10 -1.89 0.13
C VAL A 24 -15.82 -1.98 1.47
N ARG A 25 -15.09 -2.26 2.55
CA ARG A 25 -15.65 -2.31 3.91
C ARG A 25 -16.23 -0.97 4.33
N ALA A 26 -15.49 0.13 4.09
CA ALA A 26 -15.95 1.47 4.45
C ALA A 26 -17.21 1.88 3.68
N PHE A 27 -17.30 1.60 2.40
CA PHE A 27 -18.52 1.86 1.62
C PHE A 27 -19.72 1.03 2.12
N SER A 28 -19.52 -0.27 2.36
CA SER A 28 -20.57 -1.15 2.90
C SER A 28 -21.04 -0.67 4.28
N SER A 29 -20.10 -0.32 5.17
CA SER A 29 -20.44 0.21 6.51
C SER A 29 -21.15 1.57 6.47
N ALA A 30 -20.91 2.37 5.42
CA ALA A 30 -21.65 3.63 5.19
C ALA A 30 -23.04 3.42 4.57
N GLY A 31 -23.48 2.18 4.35
CA GLY A 31 -24.81 1.85 3.81
C GLY A 31 -24.92 2.00 2.30
N HIS A 32 -23.82 1.88 1.57
CA HIS A 32 -23.82 1.82 0.10
C HIS A 32 -23.99 0.36 -0.36
N ASP A 33 -24.64 0.18 -1.50
CA ASP A 33 -24.66 -1.10 -2.21
C ASP A 33 -23.36 -1.25 -2.96
N VAL A 34 -22.57 -2.28 -2.63
CA VAL A 34 -21.20 -2.44 -3.13
C VAL A 34 -21.05 -3.73 -3.91
N ALA A 35 -20.47 -3.63 -5.10
CA ALA A 35 -19.99 -4.77 -5.87
C ALA A 35 -18.47 -4.70 -6.05
N LEU A 36 -17.81 -5.87 -6.05
CA LEU A 36 -16.37 -6.00 -6.26
C LEU A 36 -16.08 -6.94 -7.43
N VAL A 37 -15.38 -6.44 -8.44
CA VAL A 37 -14.71 -7.25 -9.47
C VAL A 37 -13.23 -7.35 -9.12
N ALA A 38 -12.72 -8.57 -8.87
CA ALA A 38 -11.33 -8.76 -8.51
C ALA A 38 -10.69 -9.97 -9.19
N GLY A 39 -9.41 -9.82 -9.58
CA GLY A 39 -8.60 -10.92 -10.06
C GLY A 39 -8.13 -11.80 -8.90
N ILE A 40 -8.45 -13.10 -8.96
CA ILE A 40 -8.03 -14.11 -7.97
C ILE A 40 -7.63 -15.41 -8.69
N ASP A 41 -6.82 -16.26 -8.05
CA ASP A 41 -6.63 -17.61 -8.57
C ASP A 41 -7.86 -18.50 -8.28
N ALA A 42 -8.02 -19.58 -9.04
CA ALA A 42 -9.20 -20.45 -8.94
C ALA A 42 -9.44 -21.02 -7.52
N ALA A 43 -8.37 -21.25 -6.77
CA ALA A 43 -8.41 -21.81 -5.42
C ALA A 43 -8.53 -20.76 -4.30
N ASP A 44 -8.51 -19.46 -4.63
CA ASP A 44 -8.58 -18.42 -3.61
C ASP A 44 -10.00 -18.23 -3.10
N GLU A 45 -10.11 -17.97 -1.79
CA GLU A 45 -11.28 -17.47 -1.12
C GLU A 45 -11.06 -16.02 -0.69
N VAL A 46 -12.06 -15.18 -0.86
CA VAL A 46 -12.03 -13.77 -0.46
C VAL A 46 -13.09 -13.52 0.60
N SER A 47 -12.68 -13.00 1.74
CA SER A 47 -13.60 -12.59 2.81
C SER A 47 -14.06 -11.14 2.56
N LEU A 48 -15.35 -10.96 2.38
CA LEU A 48 -15.99 -9.67 2.16
C LEU A 48 -17.07 -9.40 3.21
N PRO A 49 -17.41 -8.13 3.46
CA PRO A 49 -18.58 -7.80 4.27
C PRO A 49 -19.87 -8.43 3.72
N GLU A 50 -20.80 -8.72 4.62
CA GLU A 50 -22.13 -9.23 4.23
C GLU A 50 -22.84 -8.23 3.29
N GLY A 51 -23.47 -8.73 2.25
CA GLY A 51 -24.18 -7.94 1.26
C GLY A 51 -23.32 -7.39 0.11
N VAL A 52 -21.99 -7.53 0.15
CA VAL A 52 -21.13 -7.15 -0.98
C VAL A 52 -21.23 -8.19 -2.11
N ALA A 53 -21.66 -7.74 -3.30
CA ALA A 53 -21.71 -8.59 -4.48
C ALA A 53 -20.28 -8.85 -5.00
N PHE A 54 -19.90 -10.12 -5.17
CA PHE A 54 -18.56 -10.49 -5.62
C PHE A 54 -18.58 -11.13 -7.00
N ARG A 55 -17.82 -10.55 -7.93
CA ARG A 55 -17.63 -11.03 -9.31
C ARG A 55 -16.14 -11.35 -9.53
N PRO A 56 -15.67 -12.56 -9.17
CA PRO A 56 -14.28 -12.92 -9.33
C PRO A 56 -13.90 -13.18 -10.79
N VAL A 57 -12.81 -12.56 -11.24
CA VAL A 57 -12.11 -12.97 -12.47
C VAL A 57 -11.08 -14.04 -12.08
N ARG A 58 -11.41 -15.29 -12.38
CA ARG A 58 -10.63 -16.46 -11.90
C ARG A 58 -9.52 -16.83 -12.88
N PHE A 59 -8.30 -16.72 -12.39
CA PHE A 59 -7.08 -17.18 -13.06
C PHE A 59 -6.80 -18.66 -12.73
N ARG A 60 -5.89 -19.30 -13.45
CA ARG A 60 -5.61 -20.75 -13.42
C ARG A 60 -6.84 -21.59 -13.78
N THR A 61 -7.62 -21.08 -14.72
CA THR A 61 -8.78 -21.73 -15.33
C THR A 61 -8.50 -21.96 -16.82
N PRO A 62 -9.34 -22.74 -17.56
CA PRO A 62 -9.21 -22.85 -19.01
C PRO A 62 -9.28 -21.52 -19.76
N GLU A 63 -10.03 -20.54 -19.24
CA GLU A 63 -10.18 -19.20 -19.82
C GLU A 63 -8.91 -18.34 -19.57
N LEU A 64 -8.35 -18.42 -18.37
CA LEU A 64 -7.13 -17.70 -17.95
C LEU A 64 -6.10 -18.68 -17.38
N PRO A 65 -5.40 -19.47 -18.22
CA PRO A 65 -4.55 -20.58 -17.79
C PRO A 65 -3.18 -20.15 -17.22
N PHE A 66 -3.13 -18.99 -16.57
CA PHE A 66 -1.93 -18.43 -15.96
C PHE A 66 -2.28 -17.83 -14.59
N PRO A 67 -1.28 -17.60 -13.71
CA PRO A 67 -1.49 -16.94 -12.42
C PRO A 67 -2.04 -15.54 -12.54
N VAL A 68 -2.76 -15.06 -11.51
CA VAL A 68 -3.21 -13.68 -11.42
C VAL A 68 -2.08 -12.69 -11.71
N CYS A 69 -2.39 -11.59 -12.41
CA CYS A 69 -1.38 -10.59 -12.77
C CYS A 69 -0.96 -9.74 -11.57
N GLY A 70 0.35 -9.55 -11.39
CA GLY A 70 0.92 -8.75 -10.31
C GLY A 70 1.41 -7.38 -10.77
N MET A 71 1.08 -6.32 -10.02
CA MET A 71 1.57 -4.96 -10.28
C MET A 71 3.03 -4.74 -9.84
N SER A 72 3.67 -5.75 -9.26
CA SER A 72 5.09 -5.77 -8.93
C SER A 72 5.75 -7.01 -9.52
N ASP A 73 7.04 -6.90 -9.85
CA ASP A 73 7.83 -8.04 -10.34
C ASP A 73 7.97 -9.15 -9.27
N GLN A 74 7.75 -8.79 -8.01
CA GLN A 74 7.76 -9.72 -6.87
C GLN A 74 6.50 -9.51 -6.02
N MET A 75 5.54 -10.42 -6.18
CA MET A 75 4.32 -10.47 -5.39
C MET A 75 4.49 -11.42 -4.19
N PRO A 76 3.68 -11.30 -3.12
CA PRO A 76 3.68 -12.24 -2.00
C PRO A 76 3.05 -13.60 -2.35
N TYR A 77 2.64 -13.79 -3.59
CA TYR A 77 2.08 -14.99 -4.19
C TYR A 77 2.65 -15.17 -5.60
N GLU A 78 2.52 -16.35 -6.18
CA GLU A 78 2.90 -16.58 -7.57
C GLU A 78 2.01 -15.75 -8.51
N ALA A 79 2.63 -14.93 -9.35
CA ALA A 79 1.92 -13.98 -10.20
C ALA A 79 2.53 -13.89 -11.61
N THR A 80 1.66 -13.65 -12.58
CA THR A 80 2.08 -13.29 -13.94
C THR A 80 2.58 -11.85 -13.94
N ARG A 81 3.80 -11.62 -14.41
CA ARG A 81 4.31 -10.25 -14.61
C ARG A 81 3.74 -9.69 -15.90
N TYR A 82 3.23 -8.48 -15.88
CA TYR A 82 2.65 -7.85 -17.07
C TYR A 82 3.60 -7.84 -18.26
N ARG A 83 4.90 -7.59 -18.06
CA ARG A 83 5.90 -7.60 -19.13
C ARG A 83 6.06 -8.95 -19.85
N ASP A 84 5.68 -10.04 -19.20
CA ASP A 84 5.81 -11.41 -19.73
C ASP A 84 4.50 -11.88 -20.40
N MET A 85 3.44 -11.07 -20.41
CA MET A 85 2.17 -11.42 -21.05
C MET A 85 2.30 -11.48 -22.56
N THR A 86 1.96 -12.64 -23.15
CA THR A 86 1.82 -12.78 -24.59
C THR A 86 0.61 -12.01 -25.12
N PRO A 87 0.51 -11.72 -26.44
CA PRO A 87 -0.69 -11.11 -27.02
C PRO A 87 -1.95 -11.89 -26.68
N GLU A 88 -1.94 -13.21 -26.73
CA GLU A 88 -3.09 -14.04 -26.39
C GLU A 88 -3.50 -13.89 -24.91
N MET A 89 -2.53 -13.89 -23.97
CA MET A 89 -2.81 -13.66 -22.55
C MET A 89 -3.47 -12.29 -22.32
N ARG A 90 -3.02 -11.27 -23.02
CA ARG A 90 -3.61 -9.90 -22.93
C ARG A 90 -5.06 -9.87 -23.42
N GLU A 91 -5.35 -10.50 -24.55
CA GLU A 91 -6.74 -10.55 -25.08
C GLU A 91 -7.65 -11.34 -24.16
N ARG A 92 -7.20 -12.51 -23.64
CA ARG A 92 -7.97 -13.29 -22.66
C ARG A 92 -8.22 -12.50 -21.37
N PHE A 93 -7.20 -11.78 -20.87
CA PHE A 93 -7.33 -10.89 -19.69
C PHE A 93 -8.39 -9.80 -19.95
N LYS A 94 -8.26 -9.07 -21.06
CA LYS A 94 -9.21 -7.99 -21.41
C LYS A 94 -10.63 -8.53 -21.54
N HIS A 95 -10.81 -9.67 -22.20
CA HIS A 95 -12.12 -10.30 -22.38
C HIS A 95 -12.75 -10.72 -21.04
N ALA A 96 -12.00 -11.39 -20.18
CA ALA A 96 -12.51 -11.86 -18.89
C ALA A 96 -12.89 -10.70 -17.94
N PHE A 97 -12.09 -9.62 -17.91
CA PHE A 97 -12.45 -8.43 -17.14
C PHE A 97 -13.62 -7.69 -17.77
N ASP A 98 -13.69 -7.55 -19.10
CA ASP A 98 -14.84 -6.93 -19.79
C ASP A 98 -16.14 -7.67 -19.44
N GLN A 99 -16.15 -8.99 -19.52
CA GLN A 99 -17.31 -9.80 -19.19
C GLN A 99 -17.76 -9.59 -17.74
N ALA A 100 -16.86 -9.72 -16.77
CA ALA A 100 -17.20 -9.56 -15.35
C ALA A 100 -17.68 -8.14 -15.01
N ILE A 101 -17.08 -7.11 -15.64
CA ILE A 101 -17.50 -5.71 -15.46
C ILE A 101 -18.86 -5.46 -16.09
N ARG A 102 -19.10 -6.00 -17.28
CA ARG A 102 -20.38 -5.91 -17.99
C ARG A 102 -21.52 -6.51 -17.19
N GLU A 103 -21.34 -7.75 -16.69
CA GLU A 103 -22.29 -8.43 -15.81
C GLU A 103 -22.57 -7.59 -14.54
N ALA A 104 -21.52 -7.08 -13.89
CA ALA A 104 -21.68 -6.22 -12.71
C ALA A 104 -22.44 -4.92 -13.04
N CYS A 105 -22.16 -4.26 -14.15
CA CYS A 105 -22.89 -3.05 -14.56
C CYS A 105 -24.36 -3.30 -14.88
N GLU A 106 -24.67 -4.44 -15.49
CA GLU A 106 -26.04 -4.83 -15.88
C GLU A 106 -26.91 -5.28 -14.69
N GLU A 107 -26.31 -5.84 -13.66
CA GLU A 107 -27.01 -6.34 -12.48
C GLU A 107 -27.08 -5.29 -11.34
N GLU A 108 -26.02 -4.52 -11.13
CA GLU A 108 -25.90 -3.63 -9.97
C GLU A 108 -26.19 -2.15 -10.29
N PHE A 109 -26.23 -1.77 -11.59
CA PHE A 109 -26.49 -0.39 -12.04
C PHE A 109 -25.67 0.66 -11.24
N PRO A 110 -24.33 0.63 -11.30
CA PRO A 110 -23.51 1.48 -10.44
C PRO A 110 -23.68 2.96 -10.75
N ASP A 111 -23.67 3.81 -9.70
CA ASP A 111 -23.55 5.26 -9.81
C ASP A 111 -22.09 5.69 -10.00
N VAL A 112 -21.19 4.94 -9.34
CA VAL A 112 -19.75 5.16 -9.35
C VAL A 112 -19.01 3.85 -9.60
N VAL A 113 -18.04 3.89 -10.50
CA VAL A 113 -17.07 2.80 -10.75
C VAL A 113 -15.69 3.27 -10.31
N LEU A 114 -15.09 2.56 -9.35
CA LEU A 114 -13.79 2.88 -8.79
C LEU A 114 -12.76 1.82 -9.18
N CYS A 115 -11.81 2.19 -10.03
CA CYS A 115 -10.76 1.30 -10.50
C CYS A 115 -9.48 1.48 -9.68
N HIS A 116 -8.96 0.38 -9.13
CA HIS A 116 -7.64 0.36 -8.49
C HIS A 116 -6.56 0.01 -9.51
N HIS A 117 -5.49 0.82 -9.50
CA HIS A 117 -4.41 0.91 -10.46
C HIS A 117 -4.84 1.52 -11.82
N LEU A 118 -4.13 2.56 -12.22
CA LEU A 118 -4.29 3.23 -13.52
C LEU A 118 -3.60 2.39 -14.60
N TYR A 119 -4.13 1.20 -14.88
CA TYR A 119 -3.50 0.23 -15.75
C TYR A 119 -4.52 -0.53 -16.62
N LEU A 120 -4.20 -1.75 -17.04
CA LEU A 120 -4.94 -2.50 -18.05
C LEU A 120 -6.43 -2.71 -17.69
N ALA A 121 -6.73 -3.22 -16.47
CA ALA A 121 -8.13 -3.45 -16.04
C ALA A 121 -8.95 -2.15 -15.94
N CYS A 122 -8.34 -1.07 -15.46
CA CYS A 122 -8.97 0.26 -15.45
C CYS A 122 -9.34 0.72 -16.86
N SER A 123 -8.47 0.48 -17.84
CA SER A 123 -8.72 0.87 -19.24
C SER A 123 -9.80 0.00 -19.91
N VAL A 124 -9.92 -1.27 -19.52
CA VAL A 124 -11.04 -2.13 -19.90
C VAL A 124 -12.34 -1.58 -19.30
N ALA A 125 -12.34 -1.26 -17.99
CA ALA A 125 -13.53 -0.76 -17.29
C ALA A 125 -14.11 0.51 -17.92
N VAL A 126 -13.26 1.49 -18.26
CA VAL A 126 -13.71 2.74 -18.89
C VAL A 126 -14.47 2.51 -20.20
N ARG A 127 -14.00 1.55 -21.01
CA ARG A 127 -14.66 1.22 -22.28
C ARG A 127 -15.95 0.45 -22.07
N CYS A 128 -15.87 -0.63 -21.27
CA CYS A 128 -17.00 -1.49 -20.98
C CYS A 128 -18.18 -0.71 -20.37
N VAL A 129 -17.93 0.11 -19.35
CA VAL A 129 -18.97 0.90 -18.67
C VAL A 129 -19.66 1.85 -19.65
N ARG A 130 -18.92 2.48 -20.55
CA ARG A 130 -19.50 3.35 -21.60
C ARG A 130 -20.40 2.57 -22.55
N GLU A 131 -19.90 1.46 -23.06
CA GLU A 131 -20.65 0.61 -24.01
C GLU A 131 -21.94 0.06 -23.39
N VAL A 132 -21.88 -0.41 -22.14
CA VAL A 132 -23.05 -0.94 -21.45
C VAL A 132 -24.08 0.16 -21.20
N ALA A 133 -23.66 1.35 -20.73
CA ALA A 133 -24.55 2.46 -20.50
C ALA A 133 -25.25 2.92 -21.80
N GLU A 134 -24.51 3.01 -22.91
CA GLU A 134 -25.05 3.34 -24.23
C GLU A 134 -26.02 2.28 -24.73
N ALA A 135 -25.66 0.99 -24.63
CA ALA A 135 -26.49 -0.12 -25.11
C ALA A 135 -27.78 -0.31 -24.32
N ARG A 136 -27.75 -0.04 -23.02
CA ARG A 136 -28.90 -0.20 -22.12
C ARG A 136 -29.69 1.08 -21.89
N GLY A 137 -29.19 2.25 -22.30
CA GLY A 137 -29.85 3.54 -22.19
C GLY A 137 -29.99 4.08 -20.77
N PHE A 138 -29.09 3.70 -19.85
CA PHE A 138 -29.04 4.29 -18.50
C PHE A 138 -27.97 5.38 -18.39
N ALA A 139 -28.07 6.20 -17.34
CA ALA A 139 -27.09 7.24 -17.08
C ALA A 139 -25.69 6.63 -16.88
N ARG A 140 -24.70 7.12 -17.62
CA ARG A 140 -23.33 6.61 -17.50
C ARG A 140 -22.77 6.86 -16.10
N PRO A 141 -22.29 5.80 -15.40
CA PRO A 141 -21.63 5.95 -14.12
C PRO A 141 -20.39 6.86 -14.20
N SER A 142 -20.05 7.51 -13.08
CA SER A 142 -18.75 8.18 -12.93
C SER A 142 -17.65 7.12 -12.80
N VAL A 143 -16.72 7.06 -13.75
CA VAL A 143 -15.58 6.12 -13.71
C VAL A 143 -14.35 6.85 -13.17
N ARG A 144 -13.85 6.39 -12.04
CA ARG A 144 -12.75 6.99 -11.28
C ARG A 144 -11.60 6.01 -11.14
N GLY A 145 -10.36 6.50 -11.11
CA GLY A 145 -9.17 5.63 -10.97
C GLY A 145 -8.28 6.07 -9.82
N ILE A 146 -7.73 5.10 -9.07
CA ILE A 146 -6.77 5.33 -7.98
C ILE A 146 -5.40 4.81 -8.40
N CYS A 147 -4.38 5.66 -8.30
CA CYS A 147 -2.99 5.31 -8.50
C CYS A 147 -2.39 4.74 -7.21
N HIS A 148 -1.68 3.60 -7.31
CA HIS A 148 -0.98 2.97 -6.19
C HIS A 148 0.55 3.00 -6.34
N SER A 149 1.13 3.86 -7.17
CA SER A 149 2.56 3.98 -7.50
C SER A 149 3.13 2.81 -8.32
N THR A 150 2.69 1.58 -8.06
CA THR A 150 3.15 0.40 -8.81
C THR A 150 2.70 0.42 -10.26
N ASP A 151 1.56 1.01 -10.57
CA ASP A 151 1.05 1.27 -11.92
C ASP A 151 1.94 2.22 -12.71
N LEU A 152 2.36 3.36 -12.14
CA LEU A 152 3.33 4.27 -12.76
C LEU A 152 4.66 3.57 -13.03
N ARG A 153 5.10 2.74 -12.07
CA ARG A 153 6.31 1.95 -12.21
C ARG A 153 6.22 0.95 -13.36
N GLN A 154 5.09 0.26 -13.54
CA GLN A 154 4.87 -0.64 -14.67
C GLN A 154 4.88 0.15 -15.98
N MET A 155 4.19 1.29 -16.04
CA MET A 155 4.17 2.18 -17.21
C MET A 155 5.57 2.69 -17.58
N GLY A 156 6.43 2.92 -16.61
CA GLY A 156 7.82 3.34 -16.83
C GLY A 156 8.75 2.23 -17.33
N LYS A 157 8.47 0.96 -16.96
CA LYS A 157 9.37 -0.18 -17.23
C LYS A 157 9.18 -0.85 -18.59
N HIS A 158 7.99 -0.82 -19.15
CA HIS A 158 7.68 -1.49 -20.42
C HIS A 158 6.52 -0.84 -21.16
N SER A 159 6.33 -1.23 -22.42
CA SER A 159 5.35 -0.62 -23.33
C SER A 159 4.07 -1.44 -23.53
N LEU A 160 3.82 -2.45 -22.68
CA LEU A 160 2.64 -3.32 -22.82
C LEU A 160 1.36 -2.49 -22.87
N GLU A 161 0.61 -2.63 -24.00
CA GLU A 161 -0.70 -1.98 -24.22
C GLU A 161 -0.70 -0.46 -23.88
N ARG A 162 0.46 0.22 -24.04
CA ARG A 162 0.67 1.58 -23.55
C ARG A 162 -0.36 2.57 -24.07
N GLU A 163 -0.66 2.53 -25.37
CA GLU A 163 -1.64 3.43 -25.99
C GLU A 163 -3.04 3.16 -25.41
N PHE A 164 -3.44 1.89 -25.35
CA PHE A 164 -4.71 1.46 -24.78
C PHE A 164 -4.88 1.90 -23.34
N ILE A 165 -3.80 1.78 -22.51
CA ILE A 165 -3.81 2.21 -21.11
C ILE A 165 -3.91 3.73 -20.99
N VAL A 166 -3.09 4.47 -21.74
CA VAL A 166 -3.08 5.94 -21.71
C VAL A 166 -4.44 6.51 -22.14
N GLU A 167 -5.05 5.99 -23.20
CA GLU A 167 -6.38 6.42 -23.63
C GLU A 167 -7.45 6.13 -22.58
N GLY A 168 -7.41 4.94 -21.95
CA GLY A 168 -8.33 4.59 -20.88
C GLY A 168 -8.21 5.52 -19.67
N VAL A 169 -6.98 5.79 -19.20
CA VAL A 169 -6.75 6.70 -18.08
C VAL A 169 -7.17 8.14 -18.39
N ARG A 170 -6.94 8.61 -19.63
CA ARG A 170 -7.41 9.93 -20.09
C ARG A 170 -8.94 10.05 -20.11
N ALA A 171 -9.65 8.96 -20.28
CA ALA A 171 -11.10 8.92 -20.33
C ALA A 171 -11.79 8.78 -18.97
N LEU A 172 -11.04 8.62 -17.87
CA LEU A 172 -11.57 8.65 -16.51
C LEU A 172 -12.20 10.01 -16.18
N ASP A 173 -13.26 10.02 -15.38
CA ASP A 173 -13.91 11.24 -14.92
C ASP A 173 -13.12 11.93 -13.80
N CYS A 174 -12.49 11.14 -12.92
CA CYS A 174 -11.61 11.61 -11.85
C CYS A 174 -10.45 10.64 -11.64
N ILE A 175 -9.29 11.17 -11.29
CA ILE A 175 -8.11 10.38 -10.96
C ILE A 175 -7.66 10.75 -9.55
N PHE A 176 -7.33 9.73 -8.74
CA PHE A 176 -6.86 9.90 -7.38
C PHE A 176 -5.38 9.54 -7.25
N ALA A 177 -4.66 10.42 -6.57
CA ALA A 177 -3.26 10.24 -6.18
C ALA A 177 -3.15 10.11 -4.66
N LEU A 178 -2.12 9.44 -4.18
CA LEU A 178 -1.85 9.31 -2.75
C LEU A 178 -1.17 10.56 -2.18
N HIS A 179 -0.41 11.30 -3.00
CA HIS A 179 0.32 12.49 -2.56
C HIS A 179 0.65 13.44 -3.74
N GLU A 180 1.01 14.68 -3.45
CA GLU A 180 1.26 15.71 -4.48
C GLU A 180 2.36 15.36 -5.49
N PRO A 181 3.53 14.79 -5.12
CA PRO A 181 4.49 14.33 -6.13
C PRO A 181 3.91 13.32 -7.11
N GLN A 182 3.11 12.34 -6.64
CA GLN A 182 2.47 11.34 -7.50
C GLN A 182 1.45 11.97 -8.45
N LYS A 183 0.72 13.00 -8.01
CA LYS A 183 -0.20 13.75 -8.88
C LYS A 183 0.51 14.32 -10.10
N ARG A 184 1.70 14.92 -9.92
CA ARG A 184 2.51 15.42 -11.04
C ARG A 184 2.98 14.28 -11.95
N GLU A 185 3.47 13.19 -11.36
CA GLU A 185 3.92 12.01 -12.10
C GLU A 185 2.79 11.39 -12.95
N ILE A 186 1.57 11.30 -12.42
CA ILE A 186 0.37 10.87 -13.17
C ILE A 186 0.12 11.81 -14.34
N SER A 187 0.14 13.13 -14.10
CA SER A 187 -0.08 14.13 -15.13
C SER A 187 0.91 14.01 -16.29
N GLU A 188 2.18 13.85 -15.98
CA GLU A 188 3.25 13.67 -16.95
C GLU A 188 3.15 12.34 -17.70
N MET A 189 2.96 11.24 -16.97
CA MET A 189 2.94 9.87 -17.52
C MET A 189 1.79 9.65 -18.51
N TYR A 190 0.59 10.12 -18.16
CA TYR A 190 -0.63 9.88 -18.95
C TYR A 190 -1.05 11.10 -19.78
N GLY A 191 -0.40 12.25 -19.62
CA GLY A 191 -0.76 13.49 -20.32
C GLY A 191 -2.15 13.98 -19.95
N VAL A 192 -2.51 13.91 -18.66
CA VAL A 192 -3.76 14.43 -18.10
C VAL A 192 -3.53 15.74 -17.35
N PRO A 193 -4.44 16.72 -17.40
CA PRO A 193 -4.27 17.96 -16.65
C PRO A 193 -4.27 17.71 -15.13
N GLU A 194 -3.35 18.31 -14.38
CA GLU A 194 -3.25 18.15 -12.91
C GLU A 194 -4.56 18.43 -12.16
N LYS A 195 -5.39 19.36 -12.66
CA LYS A 195 -6.71 19.69 -12.07
C LYS A 195 -7.70 18.51 -12.07
N ARG A 196 -7.45 17.47 -12.89
CA ARG A 196 -8.25 16.22 -12.92
C ARG A 196 -7.73 15.18 -11.93
N VAL A 197 -6.58 15.42 -11.33
CA VAL A 197 -5.97 14.53 -10.35
C VAL A 197 -6.16 15.14 -8.96
N ARG A 198 -6.88 14.44 -8.09
CA ARG A 198 -7.11 14.83 -6.69
C ARG A 198 -6.22 14.01 -5.78
N VAL A 199 -5.60 14.65 -4.80
CA VAL A 199 -4.85 13.94 -3.75
C VAL A 199 -5.81 13.53 -2.64
N VAL A 200 -5.88 12.23 -2.37
CA VAL A 200 -6.78 11.65 -1.36
C VAL A 200 -6.03 11.01 -0.20
N GLY A 201 -4.77 10.58 -0.43
CA GLY A 201 -3.99 9.90 0.58
C GLY A 201 -4.36 8.44 0.76
N SER A 202 -4.23 7.99 1.99
CA SER A 202 -4.58 6.64 2.41
C SER A 202 -5.32 6.69 3.75
N GLY A 203 -5.97 5.60 4.12
CA GLY A 203 -6.70 5.46 5.37
C GLY A 203 -6.05 4.42 6.29
N TYR A 204 -6.58 4.32 7.50
CA TYR A 204 -6.30 3.23 8.42
C TYR A 204 -7.61 2.80 9.11
N ASN A 205 -7.61 1.60 9.67
CA ASN A 205 -8.74 1.07 10.43
C ASN A 205 -8.63 1.53 11.90
N ASP A 206 -9.41 2.55 12.26
CA ASP A 206 -9.38 3.17 13.59
C ASP A 206 -10.04 2.34 14.69
N GLU A 207 -10.91 1.40 14.34
CA GLU A 207 -11.45 0.41 15.28
C GLU A 207 -10.34 -0.52 15.77
N LEU A 208 -9.40 -0.83 14.92
CA LEU A 208 -8.31 -1.79 15.19
C LEU A 208 -7.03 -1.12 15.65
N PHE A 209 -6.55 -0.13 14.88
CA PHE A 209 -5.32 0.60 15.14
C PHE A 209 -5.61 1.90 15.89
N ASN A 210 -5.56 1.84 17.20
CA ASN A 210 -5.80 2.95 18.12
C ASN A 210 -4.94 2.79 19.36
N ARG A 211 -5.00 3.75 20.27
CA ARG A 211 -4.21 3.78 21.49
C ARG A 211 -4.88 3.09 22.68
N GLU A 212 -6.05 2.49 22.51
CA GLU A 212 -6.75 1.81 23.59
C GLU A 212 -5.96 0.59 24.05
N GLY A 213 -5.72 0.53 25.36
CA GLY A 213 -4.92 -0.54 25.97
C GLY A 213 -3.40 -0.39 25.81
N ARG A 214 -2.90 0.72 25.18
CA ARG A 214 -1.46 1.02 25.19
C ARG A 214 -1.00 1.30 26.60
N ALA A 215 -0.06 0.49 27.10
CA ALA A 215 0.59 0.73 28.39
C ALA A 215 1.59 1.91 28.28
N PRO A 216 1.72 2.75 29.31
CA PRO A 216 2.81 3.71 29.38
C PRO A 216 4.17 2.98 29.36
N HIS A 217 5.17 3.57 28.69
CA HIS A 217 6.54 3.05 28.76
C HIS A 217 7.02 3.12 30.22
N VAL A 218 7.58 2.01 30.69
CA VAL A 218 8.13 1.92 32.03
C VAL A 218 9.56 2.47 32.03
N GLU A 219 9.82 3.48 32.85
CA GLU A 219 11.16 4.08 32.95
C GLU A 219 12.21 3.02 33.30
N GLY A 220 13.30 2.96 32.54
CA GLY A 220 14.37 1.96 32.70
C GLY A 220 14.09 0.60 32.02
N ALA A 221 12.92 0.39 31.45
CA ALA A 221 12.68 -0.78 30.59
C ALA A 221 13.31 -0.57 29.20
N PRO A 222 13.71 -1.65 28.48
CA PRO A 222 14.19 -1.55 27.12
C PRO A 222 13.10 -0.96 26.21
N ALA A 223 13.51 -0.06 25.31
CA ALA A 223 12.64 0.49 24.28
C ALA A 223 12.38 -0.56 23.18
N HIS A 224 11.13 -0.75 22.81
CA HIS A 224 10.72 -1.69 21.80
C HIS A 224 10.65 -1.00 20.43
N PHE A 225 11.54 -1.38 19.52
CA PHE A 225 11.58 -0.92 18.14
C PHE A 225 10.87 -1.92 17.23
N LEU A 226 10.00 -1.42 16.38
CA LEU A 226 9.18 -2.23 15.49
C LEU A 226 9.42 -1.85 14.02
N TYR A 227 9.65 -2.87 13.21
CA TYR A 227 9.53 -2.80 11.76
C TYR A 227 8.36 -3.68 11.33
N VAL A 228 7.53 -3.19 10.40
CA VAL A 228 6.45 -3.97 9.79
C VAL A 228 6.57 -3.87 8.28
N GLY A 229 6.70 -5.01 7.62
CA GLY A 229 6.80 -5.07 6.18
C GLY A 229 7.45 -6.36 5.69
N LYS A 230 7.64 -6.46 4.38
CA LYS A 230 8.38 -7.58 3.80
C LYS A 230 9.83 -7.55 4.28
N ILE A 231 10.32 -8.67 4.80
CA ILE A 231 11.73 -8.81 5.20
C ILE A 231 12.57 -8.93 3.93
N TRP A 232 13.15 -7.80 3.52
CA TRP A 232 13.78 -7.66 2.22
C TRP A 232 14.77 -6.47 2.20
N ARG A 233 15.89 -6.61 1.49
CA ARG A 233 16.91 -5.55 1.36
C ARG A 233 16.34 -4.26 0.80
N LYS A 234 15.49 -4.35 -0.22
CA LYS A 234 14.82 -3.17 -0.83
C LYS A 234 13.87 -2.43 0.11
N LYS A 235 13.49 -3.06 1.21
CA LYS A 235 12.77 -2.44 2.33
C LYS A 235 13.69 -1.92 3.43
N GLY A 236 15.00 -1.87 3.17
CA GLY A 236 16.01 -1.32 4.07
C GLY A 236 16.30 -2.17 5.30
N VAL A 237 15.82 -3.44 5.34
CA VAL A 237 16.01 -4.31 6.52
C VAL A 237 17.49 -4.58 6.79
N GLU A 238 18.31 -4.77 5.76
CA GLU A 238 19.75 -4.93 5.93
C GLU A 238 20.38 -3.70 6.56
N SER A 239 20.04 -2.50 6.06
CA SER A 239 20.53 -1.23 6.62
C SER A 239 20.05 -1.01 8.05
N LEU A 240 18.83 -1.46 8.42
CA LEU A 240 18.36 -1.41 9.80
C LEU A 240 19.22 -2.30 10.72
N ILE A 241 19.54 -3.52 10.30
CA ILE A 241 20.40 -4.42 11.11
C ILE A 241 21.83 -3.87 11.20
N ARG A 242 22.39 -3.33 10.11
CA ARG A 242 23.73 -2.74 10.08
C ARG A 242 23.81 -1.47 10.91
N CYS A 243 22.81 -0.58 10.82
CA CYS A 243 22.81 0.67 11.59
C CYS A 243 22.74 0.44 13.10
N ALA A 244 22.21 -0.70 13.57
CA ALA A 244 22.18 -1.02 15.00
C ALA A 244 23.60 -1.04 15.62
N GLN A 245 24.62 -1.45 14.85
CA GLN A 245 26.02 -1.43 15.33
C GLN A 245 26.59 0.00 15.47
N LEU A 246 25.90 1.00 14.97
CA LEU A 246 26.30 2.42 15.03
C LEU A 246 25.55 3.19 16.11
N LEU A 247 24.61 2.55 16.80
CA LEU A 247 23.81 3.16 17.87
C LEU A 247 24.69 3.49 19.07
N ARG A 248 24.35 4.58 19.75
CA ARG A 248 24.93 5.00 21.03
C ARG A 248 24.15 4.44 22.22
N THR A 249 22.86 4.18 22.02
CA THR A 249 22.00 3.55 23.04
C THR A 249 22.49 2.12 23.28
N MET A 250 22.54 1.69 24.53
CA MET A 250 23.09 0.38 24.88
C MET A 250 22.22 -0.77 24.38
N PRO A 251 22.81 -1.93 24.00
CA PRO A 251 22.07 -3.10 23.54
C PRO A 251 21.04 -3.63 24.54
N SER A 252 21.29 -3.45 25.86
CA SER A 252 20.34 -3.81 26.92
C SER A 252 19.05 -2.97 26.91
N ASP A 253 19.11 -1.79 26.31
CA ASP A 253 18.04 -0.77 26.39
C ASP A 253 17.16 -0.74 25.13
N ILE A 254 17.45 -1.59 24.15
CA ILE A 254 16.69 -1.68 22.88
C ILE A 254 16.45 -3.13 22.47
N THR A 255 15.24 -3.41 21.99
CA THR A 255 14.91 -4.64 21.26
C THR A 255 14.26 -4.29 19.92
N PHE A 256 14.62 -5.01 18.85
CA PHE A 256 14.03 -4.85 17.52
C PHE A 256 13.10 -6.02 17.20
N ASN A 257 11.87 -5.72 16.85
CA ASN A 257 10.87 -6.69 16.40
C ASN A 257 10.56 -6.46 14.91
N LEU A 258 10.93 -7.41 14.05
CA LEU A 258 10.78 -7.30 12.59
C LEU A 258 9.63 -8.21 12.13
N VAL A 259 8.44 -7.63 12.02
CA VAL A 259 7.20 -8.32 11.67
C VAL A 259 7.00 -8.34 10.16
N GLY A 260 6.83 -9.52 9.59
CA GLY A 260 6.50 -9.70 8.19
C GLY A 260 7.02 -10.99 7.58
N GLY A 261 6.63 -11.24 6.35
CA GLY A 261 7.09 -12.39 5.58
C GLY A 261 8.27 -12.08 4.68
N TYR A 262 8.83 -13.12 4.09
CA TYR A 262 9.86 -13.04 3.06
C TYR A 262 9.47 -13.90 1.86
N ASN A 263 10.06 -13.62 0.69
CA ASN A 263 9.86 -14.43 -0.52
C ASN A 263 11.13 -15.22 -0.90
N ASP A 264 12.28 -14.65 -0.58
CA ASP A 264 13.59 -15.27 -0.85
C ASP A 264 14.15 -15.84 0.47
N LYS A 265 14.31 -17.17 0.50
CA LYS A 265 14.80 -17.90 1.68
C LYS A 265 16.28 -17.64 1.94
N ASP A 266 17.07 -17.50 0.87
CA ASP A 266 18.52 -17.33 0.97
C ASP A 266 18.84 -15.91 1.45
N GLU A 267 18.15 -14.90 0.91
CA GLU A 267 18.24 -13.53 1.40
C GLU A 267 17.82 -13.43 2.87
N PHE A 268 16.69 -14.06 3.24
CA PHE A 268 16.25 -14.09 4.62
C PHE A 268 17.27 -14.76 5.56
N ALA A 269 17.87 -15.87 5.15
CA ALA A 269 18.91 -16.55 5.93
C ALA A 269 20.15 -15.66 6.13
N GLN A 270 20.55 -14.88 5.12
CA GLN A 270 21.65 -13.92 5.22
C GLN A 270 21.32 -12.79 6.20
N LEU A 271 20.09 -12.22 6.13
CA LEU A 271 19.63 -11.18 7.05
C LEU A 271 19.58 -11.70 8.50
N ARG A 272 19.13 -12.93 8.72
CA ARG A 272 19.14 -13.60 10.02
C ARG A 272 20.57 -13.74 10.56
N THR A 273 21.48 -14.24 9.76
CA THR A 273 22.90 -14.38 10.15
C THR A 273 23.51 -13.03 10.54
N LEU A 274 23.17 -11.96 9.79
CA LEU A 274 23.63 -10.60 10.11
C LEU A 274 23.01 -10.10 11.44
N ALA A 275 21.75 -10.37 11.70
CA ALA A 275 21.06 -10.02 12.93
C ALA A 275 21.60 -10.78 14.14
N ASP A 276 21.85 -12.09 13.98
CA ASP A 276 22.40 -12.96 15.05
C ASP A 276 23.85 -12.56 15.42
N ALA A 277 24.59 -11.93 14.51
CA ALA A 277 25.93 -11.38 14.79
C ALA A 277 25.88 -9.97 15.44
N SER A 278 24.72 -9.34 15.55
CA SER A 278 24.55 -8.04 16.18
C SER A 278 24.58 -8.15 17.71
N PRO A 279 25.12 -7.16 18.44
CA PRO A 279 24.95 -7.10 19.90
C PRO A 279 23.51 -6.78 20.33
N TYR A 280 22.66 -6.32 19.41
CA TYR A 280 21.26 -6.01 19.67
C TYR A 280 20.38 -7.22 19.38
N ARG A 281 19.28 -7.34 20.14
CA ARG A 281 18.30 -8.39 19.92
C ARG A 281 17.37 -8.05 18.76
N PHE A 282 17.27 -8.98 17.79
CA PHE A 282 16.34 -8.94 16.68
C PHE A 282 15.42 -10.16 16.73
N ASP A 283 14.12 -9.90 16.88
CA ASP A 283 13.07 -10.93 16.83
C ASP A 283 12.36 -10.89 15.47
N PHE A 284 12.08 -12.06 14.89
CA PHE A 284 11.40 -12.22 13.60
C PHE A 284 10.18 -13.12 13.78
N PRO A 285 9.03 -12.59 14.21
CA PRO A 285 7.83 -13.40 14.47
C PRO A 285 7.15 -13.91 13.20
N GLY A 286 7.58 -13.45 12.03
CA GLY A 286 6.93 -13.78 10.76
C GLY A 286 5.71 -12.92 10.49
N LYS A 287 4.80 -13.44 9.64
CA LYS A 287 3.51 -12.78 9.38
C LYS A 287 2.57 -13.00 10.55
N VAL A 288 1.87 -11.95 10.94
CA VAL A 288 0.83 -11.95 11.98
C VAL A 288 -0.49 -11.46 11.39
N ASP A 289 -1.60 -11.76 12.04
CA ASP A 289 -2.89 -11.16 11.70
C ASP A 289 -2.98 -9.70 12.15
N GLN A 290 -3.99 -8.97 11.68
CA GLN A 290 -4.15 -7.55 11.98
C GLN A 290 -4.41 -7.27 13.47
N ASN A 291 -5.12 -8.16 14.19
CA ASN A 291 -5.35 -8.01 15.63
C ASN A 291 -4.05 -8.16 16.43
N GLN A 292 -3.23 -9.15 16.06
CA GLN A 292 -1.90 -9.32 16.64
C GLN A 292 -1.00 -8.12 16.31
N LEU A 293 -1.05 -7.64 15.07
CA LEU A 293 -0.27 -6.49 14.63
C LEU A 293 -0.63 -5.23 15.41
N ALA A 294 -1.91 -4.96 15.63
CA ALA A 294 -2.37 -3.82 16.42
C ALA A 294 -1.87 -3.88 17.88
N ARG A 295 -1.81 -5.08 18.48
CA ARG A 295 -1.20 -5.27 19.82
C ARG A 295 0.29 -4.98 19.79
N ILE A 296 1.02 -5.52 18.79
CA ILE A 296 2.46 -5.30 18.65
C ILE A 296 2.76 -3.81 18.47
N TYR A 297 1.97 -3.06 17.70
CA TYR A 297 2.11 -1.60 17.60
C TYR A 297 1.92 -0.93 18.97
N ARG A 298 0.89 -1.31 19.72
CA ARG A 298 0.63 -0.73 21.06
C ARG A 298 1.74 -1.04 22.08
N ASP A 299 2.39 -2.19 21.93
CA ASP A 299 3.49 -2.61 22.80
C ASP A 299 4.85 -2.04 22.35
N SER A 300 4.90 -1.29 21.24
CA SER A 300 6.13 -0.74 20.67
C SER A 300 6.25 0.76 20.94
N ASP A 301 7.48 1.23 21.21
CA ASP A 301 7.78 2.64 21.46
C ASP A 301 8.09 3.41 20.18
N VAL A 302 8.85 2.78 19.29
CA VAL A 302 9.33 3.40 18.06
C VAL A 302 9.12 2.47 16.87
N PHE A 303 8.42 2.95 15.87
CA PHE A 303 8.30 2.29 14.58
C PHE A 303 9.41 2.76 13.64
N VAL A 304 10.06 1.85 12.90
CA VAL A 304 11.14 2.17 11.96
C VAL A 304 10.81 1.64 10.57
N LEU A 305 10.78 2.52 9.56
CA LEU A 305 10.59 2.15 8.16
C LEU A 305 11.74 2.71 7.29
N PRO A 306 12.83 1.97 7.12
CA PRO A 306 14.01 2.40 6.36
C PRO A 306 13.91 2.07 4.87
N SER A 307 12.70 1.95 4.34
CA SER A 307 12.43 1.55 2.95
C SER A 307 13.06 2.50 1.94
N PHE A 308 13.47 1.97 0.79
CA PHE A 308 14.01 2.76 -0.34
C PHE A 308 12.92 3.18 -1.33
N PHE A 309 11.76 2.55 -1.26
CA PHE A 309 10.59 2.90 -2.08
C PHE A 309 9.29 2.58 -1.35
N GLU A 310 8.40 3.57 -1.30
CA GLU A 310 7.00 3.45 -0.85
C GLU A 310 6.10 4.38 -1.69
N GLY A 311 4.82 4.05 -1.76
CA GLY A 311 3.80 5.00 -2.18
C GLY A 311 3.44 5.91 -1.00
N LEU A 312 2.39 5.53 -0.27
CA LEU A 312 2.09 6.08 1.06
C LEU A 312 1.95 4.89 2.01
N PRO A 313 2.93 4.63 2.89
CA PRO A 313 2.98 3.39 3.67
C PRO A 313 1.92 3.39 4.78
N LEU A 314 0.93 2.49 4.67
CA LEU A 314 -0.13 2.28 5.67
C LEU A 314 0.45 2.03 7.06
N VAL A 315 1.50 1.23 7.13
CA VAL A 315 2.17 0.83 8.38
C VAL A 315 2.70 2.01 9.21
N VAL A 316 3.04 3.14 8.57
CA VAL A 316 3.41 4.38 9.29
C VAL A 316 2.18 5.02 9.94
N ILE A 317 1.06 5.04 9.20
CA ILE A 317 -0.20 5.63 9.70
C ILE A 317 -0.72 4.78 10.87
N GLU A 318 -0.72 3.45 10.72
CA GLU A 318 -1.11 2.48 11.75
C GLU A 318 -0.25 2.62 13.01
N ALA A 319 1.08 2.72 12.86
CA ALA A 319 2.00 2.92 13.97
C ALA A 319 1.72 4.22 14.73
N LEU A 320 1.51 5.34 14.02
CA LEU A 320 1.15 6.62 14.62
C LEU A 320 -0.22 6.56 15.30
N ALA A 321 -1.21 5.89 14.70
CA ALA A 321 -2.53 5.67 15.27
C ALA A 321 -2.48 4.90 16.60
N CYS A 322 -1.57 3.92 16.68
CA CYS A 322 -1.31 3.16 17.91
C CYS A 322 -0.42 3.89 18.92
N GLY A 323 0.08 5.11 18.59
CA GLY A 323 0.84 5.95 19.52
C GLY A 323 2.35 5.73 19.49
N CYS A 324 2.91 5.08 18.46
CA CYS A 324 4.35 4.96 18.30
C CYS A 324 4.99 6.29 17.86
N LYS A 325 6.22 6.52 18.29
CA LYS A 325 7.15 7.41 17.58
C LYS A 325 7.53 6.74 16.24
N ALA A 326 7.96 7.49 15.23
CA ALA A 326 8.33 6.89 13.96
C ALA A 326 9.68 7.41 13.45
N VAL A 327 10.51 6.52 12.91
CA VAL A 327 11.72 6.83 12.15
C VAL A 327 11.50 6.30 10.74
N VAL A 328 11.45 7.18 9.75
CA VAL A 328 11.08 6.81 8.37
C VAL A 328 12.04 7.43 7.36
N THR A 329 12.34 6.73 6.29
CA THR A 329 13.04 7.32 5.15
C THR A 329 12.18 8.43 4.54
N ASP A 330 12.77 9.59 4.28
CA ASP A 330 12.10 10.77 3.71
C ASP A 330 11.83 10.58 2.21
N LEU A 331 10.98 9.64 1.90
CA LEU A 331 10.59 9.35 0.53
C LEU A 331 9.54 10.37 0.03
N PRO A 332 9.44 10.57 -1.31
CA PRO A 332 8.51 11.53 -1.89
C PRO A 332 7.06 11.34 -1.37
N GLY A 333 6.48 12.43 -0.87
CA GLY A 333 5.08 12.47 -0.41
C GLY A 333 4.87 12.14 1.07
N ILE A 334 5.74 11.38 1.73
CA ILE A 334 5.52 10.93 3.12
C ILE A 334 5.54 12.13 4.09
N ARG A 335 6.62 12.91 4.10
CA ARG A 335 6.74 14.08 5.00
C ARG A 335 5.65 15.12 4.76
N PRO A 336 5.38 15.59 3.52
CA PRO A 336 4.30 16.53 3.27
C PRO A 336 2.93 16.01 3.71
N TRP A 337 2.65 14.72 3.47
CA TRP A 337 1.38 14.12 3.85
C TRP A 337 1.22 14.06 5.38
N ILE A 338 2.24 13.59 6.11
CA ILE A 338 2.22 13.56 7.59
C ILE A 338 2.06 14.98 8.14
N SER A 339 2.84 15.95 7.65
CA SER A 339 2.77 17.34 8.11
C SER A 339 1.41 17.99 7.88
N ALA A 340 0.72 17.64 6.80
CA ALA A 340 -0.60 18.19 6.49
C ALA A 340 -1.72 17.55 7.34
N ASN A 341 -1.59 16.27 7.69
CA ASN A 341 -2.65 15.52 8.36
C ASN A 341 -2.43 15.38 9.88
N ILE A 342 -1.17 15.25 10.31
CA ILE A 342 -0.77 15.03 11.71
C ILE A 342 0.44 15.94 12.02
N PRO A 343 0.25 17.27 12.08
CA PRO A 343 1.36 18.24 12.06
C PRO A 343 2.31 18.14 13.26
N ALA A 344 1.87 17.57 14.39
CA ALA A 344 2.69 17.38 15.58
C ALA A 344 3.22 15.94 15.74
N ALA A 345 3.08 15.08 14.71
CA ALA A 345 3.49 13.68 14.78
C ALA A 345 4.97 13.53 15.17
N PRO A 346 5.30 12.62 16.10
CA PRO A 346 6.66 12.40 16.56
C PRO A 346 7.44 11.55 15.52
N VAL A 347 7.82 12.18 14.40
CA VAL A 347 8.47 11.50 13.27
C VAL A 347 9.84 12.08 12.99
N TRP A 348 10.84 11.22 12.91
CA TRP A 348 12.21 11.52 12.46
C TRP A 348 12.37 11.05 11.02
N PHE A 349 12.54 12.00 10.13
CA PHE A 349 12.74 11.73 8.70
C PHE A 349 14.22 11.58 8.38
N VAL A 350 14.58 10.46 7.76
CA VAL A 350 15.95 10.12 7.38
C VAL A 350 16.11 10.33 5.87
N GLU A 351 17.04 11.17 5.47
CA GLU A 351 17.38 11.39 4.06
C GLU A 351 17.75 10.05 3.40
N PRO A 352 17.11 9.68 2.26
CA PRO A 352 17.41 8.42 1.58
C PRO A 352 18.87 8.40 1.06
N PRO A 353 19.41 7.22 0.75
CA PRO A 353 20.64 7.11 -0.01
C PRO A 353 20.42 7.59 -1.44
N ARG A 354 21.48 7.87 -2.18
CA ARG A 354 21.37 8.05 -3.64
C ARG A 354 20.86 6.75 -4.27
N MET A 355 20.02 6.88 -5.28
CA MET A 355 19.36 5.74 -5.92
C MET A 355 19.93 5.50 -7.32
N GLU A 356 20.25 4.25 -7.66
CA GLU A 356 20.57 3.83 -9.03
C GLU A 356 19.30 3.65 -9.85
N SER A 357 18.24 3.17 -9.22
CA SER A 357 16.90 3.01 -9.79
C SER A 357 15.84 3.30 -8.74
N VAL A 358 14.58 3.10 -9.08
CA VAL A 358 13.44 3.42 -8.19
C VAL A 358 13.53 2.77 -6.81
N ASP A 359 14.09 1.55 -6.70
CA ASP A 359 14.16 0.77 -5.45
C ASP A 359 15.54 0.14 -5.21
N GLU A 360 16.56 0.60 -5.94
CA GLU A 360 17.94 0.13 -5.83
C GLU A 360 18.83 1.27 -5.39
N PRO A 361 19.33 1.26 -4.15
CA PRO A 361 20.25 2.29 -3.67
C PRO A 361 21.66 2.09 -4.24
N VAL A 362 22.40 3.19 -4.39
CA VAL A 362 23.84 3.16 -4.67
C VAL A 362 24.55 2.55 -3.46
N ALA A 363 25.24 1.43 -3.67
CA ALA A 363 25.86 0.66 -2.60
C ALA A 363 26.83 1.49 -1.74
N ASP A 364 27.64 2.35 -2.38
CA ASP A 364 28.63 3.20 -1.71
C ASP A 364 28.00 4.28 -0.83
N ASP A 365 26.70 4.58 -0.98
CA ASP A 365 25.98 5.57 -0.17
C ASP A 365 25.27 4.96 1.05
N LEU A 366 25.13 3.62 1.08
CA LEU A 366 24.47 2.92 2.19
C LEU A 366 25.12 3.17 3.56
N PRO A 367 26.47 3.17 3.71
CA PRO A 367 27.08 3.46 5.02
C PRO A 367 26.71 4.85 5.57
N ALA A 368 26.58 5.85 4.70
CA ALA A 368 26.18 7.19 5.10
C ALA A 368 24.68 7.24 5.49
N PHE A 369 23.84 6.52 4.76
CA PHE A 369 22.43 6.35 5.12
C PHE A 369 22.27 5.64 6.48
N GLU A 370 23.01 4.56 6.73
CA GLU A 370 23.00 3.80 7.98
C GLU A 370 23.42 4.66 9.18
N GLN A 371 24.39 5.57 8.99
CA GLN A 371 24.75 6.55 10.02
C GLN A 371 23.63 7.57 10.30
N ARG A 372 22.93 8.06 9.27
CA ARG A 372 21.77 8.95 9.43
C ARG A 372 20.63 8.22 10.15
N LEU A 373 20.39 6.97 9.77
CA LEU A 373 19.35 6.11 10.37
C LEU A 373 19.65 5.85 11.86
N ALA A 374 20.87 5.48 12.21
CA ALA A 374 21.29 5.28 13.60
C ALA A 374 21.09 6.54 14.45
N LYS A 375 21.47 7.70 13.93
CA LYS A 375 21.25 8.99 14.59
C LYS A 375 19.77 9.27 14.87
N ALA A 376 18.89 8.96 13.91
CA ALA A 376 17.46 9.16 14.07
C ALA A 376 16.85 8.17 15.07
N ILE A 377 17.32 6.93 15.09
CA ILE A 377 16.93 5.90 16.07
C ILE A 377 17.34 6.33 17.48
N ASP A 378 18.60 6.75 17.70
CA ASP A 378 19.05 7.26 19.00
C ASP A 378 18.23 8.47 19.47
N ALA A 379 17.92 9.41 18.56
CA ALA A 379 17.12 10.58 18.87
C ALA A 379 15.67 10.20 19.25
N ALA A 380 15.09 9.24 18.55
CA ALA A 380 13.75 8.74 18.84
C ALA A 380 13.71 7.94 20.18
N ALA A 381 14.78 7.17 20.49
CA ALA A 381 14.92 6.48 21.75
C ALA A 381 14.96 7.46 22.92
N ALA A 382 15.80 8.49 22.82
CA ALA A 382 16.00 9.51 23.87
C ALA A 382 14.82 10.48 24.03
N ALA A 383 13.93 10.58 23.03
CA ALA A 383 12.80 11.50 23.09
C ALA A 383 11.74 11.02 24.09
N PRO A 384 11.07 11.94 24.81
CA PRO A 384 10.02 11.58 25.75
C PRO A 384 8.87 10.84 25.09
N ALA A 385 8.09 10.12 25.88
CA ALA A 385 6.87 9.47 25.39
C ALA A 385 5.91 10.53 24.83
N PRO A 386 5.33 10.29 23.64
CA PRO A 386 4.44 11.26 23.01
C PRO A 386 3.10 11.36 23.76
N SER A 387 2.56 12.57 23.82
CA SER A 387 1.23 12.83 24.37
C SER A 387 0.14 12.66 23.32
N ALA A 388 -1.12 12.65 23.74
CA ALA A 388 -2.26 12.57 22.84
C ALA A 388 -2.28 13.68 21.77
N THR A 389 -1.82 14.88 22.11
CA THR A 389 -1.79 16.03 21.21
C THR A 389 -0.82 15.87 20.04
N ASN A 390 0.19 15.01 20.18
CA ASN A 390 1.14 14.70 19.10
C ASN A 390 0.46 13.99 17.92
N PHE A 391 -0.67 13.33 18.14
CA PHE A 391 -1.39 12.56 17.14
C PHE A 391 -2.69 13.25 16.68
N ALA A 392 -2.90 14.52 17.05
CA ALA A 392 -4.07 15.26 16.63
C ALA A 392 -4.15 15.35 15.10
N GLY A 393 -5.33 15.03 14.56
CA GLY A 393 -5.60 14.99 13.12
C GLY A 393 -5.61 13.58 12.52
N ILE A 394 -5.08 12.58 13.22
CA ILE A 394 -5.06 11.20 12.70
C ILE A 394 -6.47 10.63 12.50
N GLU A 395 -7.41 11.05 13.35
CA GLU A 395 -8.82 10.68 13.29
C GLU A 395 -9.52 11.09 11.99
N ARG A 396 -8.94 12.02 11.23
CA ARG A 396 -9.45 12.48 9.92
C ARG A 396 -9.00 11.66 8.74
N VAL A 397 -8.05 10.75 8.94
CA VAL A 397 -7.45 9.93 7.88
C VAL A 397 -7.83 8.46 8.01
N THR A 398 -9.06 8.20 8.46
CA THR A 398 -9.64 6.86 8.53
C THR A 398 -10.09 6.37 7.14
N TRP A 399 -10.33 5.08 7.00
CA TRP A 399 -10.93 4.53 5.76
C TRP A 399 -12.30 5.11 5.48
N ALA A 400 -13.11 5.38 6.50
CA ALA A 400 -14.42 6.02 6.35
C ALA A 400 -14.30 7.42 5.73
N GLY A 401 -13.42 8.26 6.28
CA GLY A 401 -13.19 9.61 5.74
C GLY A 401 -12.55 9.62 4.34
N LEU A 402 -11.78 8.58 4.02
CA LEU A 402 -11.25 8.39 2.66
C LEU A 402 -12.37 7.99 1.69
N ALA A 403 -13.21 7.03 2.07
CA ALA A 403 -14.32 6.55 1.24
C ALA A 403 -15.23 7.70 0.80
N GLU A 404 -15.58 8.61 1.70
CA GLU A 404 -16.34 9.82 1.36
C GLU A 404 -15.66 10.66 0.26
N LYS A 405 -14.34 10.85 0.34
CA LYS A 405 -13.57 11.62 -0.67
C LYS A 405 -13.54 10.94 -2.04
N LEU A 406 -13.60 9.61 -2.06
CA LEU A 406 -13.55 8.84 -3.30
C LEU A 406 -14.86 8.89 -4.09
N ILE A 407 -15.98 9.14 -3.43
CA ILE A 407 -17.31 9.23 -4.07
C ILE A 407 -17.85 10.65 -4.20
N ALA A 408 -17.23 11.66 -3.55
CA ALA A 408 -17.59 13.07 -3.62
C ALA A 408 -17.42 13.71 -5.03
#